data_690cb228d89e5e95c73f9a24214552a1
#
_entry.id   690cb228d89e5e95c73f9a24214552a1
#
_cell.length_a   1.000
_cell.length_b   1.000
_cell.length_c   1.000
_cell.angle_alpha   90.00
_cell.angle_beta   90.00
_cell.angle_gamma   90.00
#
_symmetry.space_group_name_H-M   'P 1'
#
loop_
_entity.id
_entity.type
_entity.pdbx_description
1 polymer ?
#
loop_
_entity_poly.entity_id
_entity_poly.type
_entity_poly.pdbx_seq_one_letter_code
_entity_poly.pdbx_strand_id
1 'polypeptide(L)'
;MILNYKEAGLADAPPLVMLHGLLGSSRNWACVGRILTEHFRVITVDARNHGSSFHAPTLTFDDMVEDLLKLLSHLDLSSATFMGHSMGGKVAMRSACRYPDTIDRLFVIDSAPKDYPNFHEQEFEAMNALDLGSLKNRSDADGQLAEFIDDWAFRQFLISNLQRNEAGAFEWMINLPVIETHIPLLSKNVLELEDSFEGFAYFLVGGNSHFVDSADHTDIRFHFPQASIEIWDDSGHNPHFEHRERFVEWVVEKAEG
;
A
#
# COMPACT_ATOMS: atom_id res chain seq x y z
N MET A 1 -11.83 -9.64 13.31
CA MET A 1 -12.18 -8.22 12.96
C MET A 1 -12.09 -8.10 11.46
N ILE A 2 -12.82 -7.19 10.86
CA ILE A 2 -12.76 -6.88 9.41
C ILE A 2 -12.00 -5.58 9.25
N LEU A 3 -11.15 -5.49 8.21
CA LEU A 3 -10.44 -4.26 7.85
C LEU A 3 -11.44 -3.16 7.50
N ASN A 4 -11.08 -1.92 7.79
CA ASN A 4 -11.82 -0.78 7.25
C ASN A 4 -11.58 -0.69 5.75
N TYR A 5 -12.66 -0.53 4.99
CA TYR A 5 -12.60 -0.41 3.55
C TYR A 5 -13.61 0.60 3.03
N LYS A 6 -13.37 1.08 1.83
CA LYS A 6 -14.35 1.86 1.06
C LYS A 6 -14.59 1.15 -0.24
N GLU A 7 -15.85 1.05 -0.61
CA GLU A 7 -16.31 0.42 -1.83
C GLU A 7 -17.01 1.45 -2.72
N ALA A 8 -16.71 1.41 -4.01
CA ALA A 8 -17.33 2.27 -5.03
C ALA A 8 -17.30 1.59 -6.40
N GLY A 9 -18.17 2.03 -7.31
CA GLY A 9 -18.35 1.44 -8.63
C GLY A 9 -19.57 0.53 -8.70
N LEU A 10 -19.74 -0.16 -9.84
CA LEU A 10 -20.86 -1.08 -10.05
C LEU A 10 -20.62 -2.40 -9.31
N ALA A 11 -21.64 -2.91 -8.62
CA ALA A 11 -21.54 -4.15 -7.85
C ALA A 11 -21.16 -5.37 -8.69
N ASP A 12 -21.58 -5.39 -9.95
CA ASP A 12 -21.33 -6.49 -10.89
C ASP A 12 -20.03 -6.30 -11.70
N ALA A 13 -19.31 -5.19 -11.53
CA ALA A 13 -18.02 -4.97 -12.17
C ALA A 13 -16.93 -5.84 -11.50
N PRO A 14 -15.83 -6.19 -12.22
CA PRO A 14 -14.74 -6.96 -11.65
C PRO A 14 -14.19 -6.31 -10.38
N PRO A 15 -14.01 -7.05 -9.27
CA PRO A 15 -13.52 -6.48 -8.03
C PRO A 15 -12.02 -6.16 -8.11
N LEU A 16 -11.66 -4.96 -7.65
CA LEU A 16 -10.29 -4.46 -7.54
C LEU A 16 -10.01 -4.05 -6.10
N VAL A 17 -9.18 -4.83 -5.41
CA VAL A 17 -8.74 -4.55 -4.04
C VAL A 17 -7.42 -3.77 -4.08
N MET A 18 -7.41 -2.57 -3.49
CA MET A 18 -6.27 -1.65 -3.54
C MET A 18 -5.63 -1.48 -2.15
N LEU A 19 -4.34 -1.81 -2.04
CA LEU A 19 -3.56 -1.87 -0.81
C LEU A 19 -2.49 -0.77 -0.80
N HIS A 20 -2.54 0.08 0.23
CA HIS A 20 -1.61 1.22 0.38
C HIS A 20 -0.23 0.79 0.90
N GLY A 21 0.76 1.68 0.78
CA GLY A 21 2.10 1.55 1.36
C GLY A 21 2.15 1.82 2.86
N LEU A 22 3.33 1.62 3.45
CA LEU A 22 3.60 1.92 4.86
C LEU A 22 3.23 3.36 5.21
N LEU A 23 2.66 3.57 6.41
CA LEU A 23 2.16 4.86 6.91
C LEU A 23 1.06 5.48 6.03
N GLY A 24 0.53 4.74 5.04
CA GLY A 24 -0.56 5.17 4.17
C GLY A 24 -1.95 4.80 4.71
N SER A 25 -2.94 4.99 3.86
CA SER A 25 -4.32 4.57 4.08
C SER A 25 -5.07 4.44 2.75
N SER A 26 -6.30 3.96 2.78
CA SER A 26 -7.22 3.92 1.63
C SER A 26 -7.36 5.27 0.90
N ARG A 27 -7.08 6.38 1.59
CA ARG A 27 -7.10 7.73 1.00
C ARG A 27 -6.06 7.94 -0.08
N ASN A 28 -4.94 7.21 -0.05
CA ASN A 28 -3.89 7.31 -1.08
C ASN A 28 -4.43 6.92 -2.46
N TRP A 29 -5.42 6.05 -2.51
CA TRP A 29 -6.07 5.58 -3.72
C TRP A 29 -7.27 6.44 -4.17
N ALA A 30 -7.67 7.46 -3.38
CA ALA A 30 -8.94 8.17 -3.62
C ALA A 30 -9.07 8.80 -5.02
N CYS A 31 -7.98 9.34 -5.58
CA CYS A 31 -8.02 10.00 -6.89
C CYS A 31 -8.17 8.98 -8.03
N VAL A 32 -7.25 8.02 -8.13
CA VAL A 32 -7.25 7.02 -9.19
C VAL A 32 -8.40 6.02 -9.00
N GLY A 33 -8.69 5.65 -7.76
CA GLY A 33 -9.81 4.75 -7.44
C GLY A 33 -11.15 5.30 -7.92
N ARG A 34 -11.38 6.60 -7.79
CA ARG A 34 -12.60 7.25 -8.30
C ARG A 34 -12.75 7.11 -9.83
N ILE A 35 -11.66 7.20 -10.58
CA ILE A 35 -11.71 7.05 -12.04
C ILE A 35 -11.89 5.57 -12.39
N LEU A 36 -11.18 4.68 -11.71
CA LEU A 36 -11.28 3.23 -11.92
C LEU A 36 -12.67 2.65 -11.63
N THR A 37 -13.57 3.37 -10.92
CA THR A 37 -14.96 2.94 -10.72
C THR A 37 -15.79 2.84 -12.01
N GLU A 38 -15.32 3.41 -13.11
CA GLU A 38 -15.94 3.24 -14.42
C GLU A 38 -15.73 1.83 -14.98
N HIS A 39 -14.71 1.10 -14.50
CA HIS A 39 -14.31 -0.22 -14.99
C HIS A 39 -14.40 -1.32 -13.92
N PHE A 40 -14.29 -0.96 -12.64
CA PHE A 40 -14.16 -1.91 -11.53
C PHE A 40 -15.13 -1.63 -10.38
N ARG A 41 -15.43 -2.67 -9.63
CA ARG A 41 -15.88 -2.57 -8.25
C ARG A 41 -14.64 -2.31 -7.37
N VAL A 42 -14.36 -1.05 -7.11
CA VAL A 42 -13.12 -0.62 -6.41
C VAL A 42 -13.28 -0.75 -4.90
N ILE A 43 -12.36 -1.47 -4.26
CA ILE A 43 -12.33 -1.71 -2.82
C ILE A 43 -10.97 -1.21 -2.30
N THR A 44 -10.95 -0.01 -1.71
CA THR A 44 -9.74 0.55 -1.10
C THR A 44 -9.71 0.20 0.38
N VAL A 45 -8.59 -0.33 0.87
CA VAL A 45 -8.48 -0.96 2.19
C VAL A 45 -7.49 -0.19 3.06
N ASP A 46 -7.83 0.00 4.34
CA ASP A 46 -6.85 0.36 5.37
C ASP A 46 -6.28 -0.94 5.96
N ALA A 47 -4.97 -1.15 5.91
CA ALA A 47 -4.32 -2.28 6.54
C ALA A 47 -4.48 -2.23 8.07
N ARG A 48 -4.35 -3.39 8.78
CA ARG A 48 -4.28 -3.37 10.24
C ARG A 48 -3.26 -2.35 10.74
N ASN A 49 -3.49 -1.71 11.85
CA ASN A 49 -2.66 -0.66 12.43
C ASN A 49 -2.56 0.63 11.59
N HIS A 50 -3.30 0.76 10.50
CA HIS A 50 -3.32 1.93 9.62
C HIS A 50 -4.74 2.48 9.43
N GLY A 51 -4.81 3.77 9.12
CA GLY A 51 -6.07 4.44 8.78
C GLY A 51 -7.13 4.26 9.85
N SER A 52 -8.32 3.84 9.45
CA SER A 52 -9.47 3.55 10.34
C SER A 52 -9.64 2.05 10.63
N SER A 53 -8.69 1.21 10.24
CA SER A 53 -8.68 -0.20 10.60
C SER A 53 -8.34 -0.41 12.07
N PHE A 54 -8.66 -1.60 12.57
CA PHE A 54 -8.37 -1.98 13.94
C PHE A 54 -6.88 -1.99 14.26
N HIS A 55 -6.53 -1.65 15.49
CA HIS A 55 -5.20 -1.81 16.02
C HIS A 55 -5.03 -3.24 16.55
N ALA A 56 -3.88 -3.84 16.24
CA ALA A 56 -3.48 -5.18 16.64
C ALA A 56 -2.04 -5.15 17.18
N PRO A 57 -1.66 -6.10 18.04
CA PRO A 57 -0.30 -6.15 18.60
C PRO A 57 0.75 -6.62 17.59
N THR A 58 0.33 -7.12 16.42
CA THR A 58 1.22 -7.64 15.37
C THR A 58 0.94 -6.98 14.03
N LEU A 59 2.00 -6.94 13.21
CA LEU A 59 1.96 -6.42 11.84
C LEU A 59 2.93 -7.24 10.98
N THR A 60 2.57 -8.50 10.70
CA THR A 60 3.31 -9.35 9.77
C THR A 60 2.61 -9.42 8.41
N PHE A 61 3.33 -9.82 7.37
CA PHE A 61 2.72 -10.02 6.06
C PHE A 61 1.64 -11.11 6.10
N ASP A 62 1.87 -12.20 6.85
CA ASP A 62 0.86 -13.27 7.00
C ASP A 62 -0.40 -12.76 7.69
N ASP A 63 -0.26 -11.96 8.74
CA ASP A 63 -1.40 -11.32 9.39
C ASP A 63 -2.22 -10.45 8.42
N MET A 64 -1.54 -9.66 7.57
CA MET A 64 -2.22 -8.80 6.60
C MET A 64 -2.90 -9.60 5.49
N VAL A 65 -2.29 -10.70 5.04
CA VAL A 65 -2.90 -11.63 4.07
C VAL A 65 -4.16 -12.27 4.66
N GLU A 66 -4.09 -12.77 5.91
CA GLU A 66 -5.27 -13.33 6.57
C GLU A 66 -6.41 -12.33 6.73
N ASP A 67 -6.10 -11.07 7.00
CA ASP A 67 -7.12 -10.02 7.09
C ASP A 67 -7.80 -9.76 5.75
N LEU A 68 -7.04 -9.82 4.64
CA LEU A 68 -7.60 -9.69 3.28
C LEU A 68 -8.51 -10.87 2.93
N LEU A 69 -8.14 -12.10 3.28
CA LEU A 69 -9.00 -13.27 3.07
C LEU A 69 -10.32 -13.16 3.85
N LYS A 70 -10.24 -12.65 5.09
CA LYS A 70 -11.44 -12.36 5.89
C LYS A 70 -12.31 -11.27 5.24
N LEU A 71 -11.67 -10.25 4.63
CA LEU A 71 -12.38 -9.21 3.91
C LEU A 71 -13.05 -9.75 2.65
N LEU A 72 -12.36 -10.55 1.83
CA LEU A 72 -12.97 -11.19 0.64
C LEU A 72 -14.19 -12.03 1.04
N SER A 73 -14.04 -12.86 2.08
CA SER A 73 -15.16 -13.66 2.62
C SER A 73 -16.32 -12.80 3.12
N HIS A 74 -16.04 -11.67 3.76
CA HIS A 74 -17.06 -10.73 4.24
C HIS A 74 -17.82 -10.04 3.09
N LEU A 75 -17.17 -9.86 1.95
CA LEU A 75 -17.74 -9.25 0.75
C LEU A 75 -18.36 -10.28 -0.21
N ASP A 76 -18.39 -11.56 0.17
CA ASP A 76 -18.84 -12.68 -0.66
C ASP A 76 -18.08 -12.77 -1.99
N LEU A 77 -16.77 -12.43 -1.97
CA LEU A 77 -15.87 -12.52 -3.12
C LEU A 77 -15.04 -13.80 -3.06
N SER A 78 -15.11 -14.63 -4.10
CA SER A 78 -14.23 -15.80 -4.27
C SER A 78 -12.83 -15.41 -4.73
N SER A 79 -12.74 -14.38 -5.56
CA SER A 79 -11.47 -13.84 -6.09
C SER A 79 -11.61 -12.35 -6.38
N ALA A 80 -10.47 -11.68 -6.57
CA ALA A 80 -10.40 -10.27 -6.97
C ALA A 80 -9.06 -9.96 -7.67
N THR A 81 -9.02 -8.91 -8.44
CA THR A 81 -7.76 -8.27 -8.82
C THR A 81 -7.16 -7.57 -7.61
N PHE A 82 -5.90 -7.87 -7.28
CA PHE A 82 -5.17 -7.18 -6.21
C PHE A 82 -4.19 -6.17 -6.78
N MET A 83 -4.21 -4.98 -6.24
CA MET A 83 -3.27 -3.91 -6.55
C MET A 83 -2.62 -3.42 -5.26
N GLY A 84 -1.30 -3.49 -5.17
CA GLY A 84 -0.57 -3.04 -3.98
C GLY A 84 0.58 -2.10 -4.30
N HIS A 85 0.72 -1.03 -3.52
CA HIS A 85 1.84 -0.11 -3.57
C HIS A 85 2.81 -0.39 -2.43
N SER A 86 4.13 -0.47 -2.72
CA SER A 86 5.17 -0.61 -1.71
C SER A 86 4.89 -1.76 -0.73
N MET A 87 4.68 -1.52 0.57
CA MET A 87 4.24 -2.53 1.55
C MET A 87 3.01 -3.31 1.07
N GLY A 88 1.99 -2.61 0.55
CA GLY A 88 0.80 -3.23 -0.02
C GLY A 88 1.12 -4.13 -1.21
N GLY A 89 2.16 -3.81 -2.00
CA GLY A 89 2.69 -4.66 -3.07
C GLY A 89 3.26 -5.97 -2.54
N LYS A 90 4.00 -5.92 -1.44
CA LYS A 90 4.51 -7.13 -0.76
C LYS A 90 3.37 -8.01 -0.23
N VAL A 91 2.34 -7.39 0.37
CA VAL A 91 1.13 -8.12 0.81
C VAL A 91 0.42 -8.78 -0.37
N ALA A 92 0.27 -8.06 -1.48
CA ALA A 92 -0.37 -8.58 -2.69
C ALA A 92 0.42 -9.74 -3.31
N MET A 93 1.76 -9.62 -3.40
CA MET A 93 2.66 -10.70 -3.88
C MET A 93 2.52 -11.96 -3.00
N ARG A 94 2.57 -11.81 -1.67
CA ARG A 94 2.41 -12.95 -0.76
C ARG A 94 1.03 -13.58 -0.86
N SER A 95 -0.03 -12.75 -0.98
CA SER A 95 -1.39 -13.27 -1.19
C SER A 95 -1.47 -14.12 -2.46
N ALA A 96 -0.89 -13.64 -3.58
CA ALA A 96 -0.91 -14.34 -4.86
C ALA A 96 -0.19 -15.70 -4.80
N CYS A 97 0.97 -15.76 -4.16
CA CYS A 97 1.71 -17.01 -4.03
C CYS A 97 1.04 -18.00 -3.06
N ARG A 98 0.45 -17.53 -1.96
CA ARG A 98 -0.15 -18.41 -0.93
C ARG A 98 -1.58 -18.82 -1.23
N TYR A 99 -2.35 -17.98 -1.92
CA TYR A 99 -3.77 -18.17 -2.20
C TYR A 99 -4.10 -17.84 -3.66
N PRO A 100 -3.44 -18.49 -4.64
CA PRO A 100 -3.53 -18.13 -6.06
C PRO A 100 -4.96 -18.13 -6.60
N ASP A 101 -5.82 -19.01 -6.11
CA ASP A 101 -7.22 -19.11 -6.53
C ASP A 101 -8.07 -17.89 -6.13
N THR A 102 -7.56 -17.04 -5.23
CA THR A 102 -8.26 -15.81 -4.81
C THR A 102 -7.80 -14.57 -5.60
N ILE A 103 -6.84 -14.72 -6.51
CA ILE A 103 -6.22 -13.61 -7.24
C ILE A 103 -6.50 -13.75 -8.74
N ASP A 104 -7.37 -12.89 -9.28
CA ASP A 104 -7.66 -12.86 -10.72
C ASP A 104 -6.49 -12.27 -11.51
N ARG A 105 -5.94 -11.17 -11.02
CA ARG A 105 -4.74 -10.49 -11.54
C ARG A 105 -4.00 -9.79 -10.41
N LEU A 106 -2.70 -9.65 -10.56
CA LEU A 106 -1.84 -8.98 -9.59
C LEU A 106 -1.23 -7.70 -10.20
N PHE A 107 -1.40 -6.57 -9.53
CA PHE A 107 -0.71 -5.31 -9.83
C PHE A 107 0.20 -4.94 -8.67
N VAL A 108 1.49 -4.79 -8.92
CA VAL A 108 2.50 -4.39 -7.93
C VAL A 108 3.11 -3.06 -8.35
N ILE A 109 2.95 -2.05 -7.51
CA ILE A 109 3.41 -0.70 -7.78
C ILE A 109 4.65 -0.41 -6.93
N ASP A 110 5.77 -0.28 -7.61
CA ASP A 110 7.09 0.08 -7.10
C ASP A 110 7.51 -0.72 -5.86
N SER A 111 7.46 -2.04 -6.00
CA SER A 111 7.87 -3.01 -4.98
C SER A 111 8.39 -4.30 -5.64
N ALA A 112 9.30 -5.00 -4.95
CA ALA A 112 9.89 -6.26 -5.40
C ALA A 112 9.98 -7.27 -4.24
N PRO A 113 10.10 -8.59 -4.54
CA PRO A 113 10.28 -9.63 -3.53
C PRO A 113 11.75 -9.69 -3.08
N LYS A 114 12.17 -8.71 -2.27
CA LYS A 114 13.54 -8.60 -1.75
C LYS A 114 13.58 -8.05 -0.33
N ASP A 115 14.75 -8.15 0.30
CA ASP A 115 15.06 -7.39 1.52
C ASP A 115 15.26 -5.91 1.15
N TYR A 116 14.69 -5.03 1.95
CA TYR A 116 14.93 -3.59 1.87
C TYR A 116 15.78 -3.14 3.05
N PRO A 117 16.68 -2.15 2.87
CA PRO A 117 17.31 -1.48 4.00
C PRO A 117 16.24 -0.81 4.89
N ASN A 118 16.57 -0.59 6.16
CA ASN A 118 15.71 0.18 7.04
C ASN A 118 15.85 1.67 6.71
N PHE A 119 14.89 2.26 6.00
CA PHE A 119 14.92 3.65 5.55
C PHE A 119 14.08 4.60 6.41
N HIS A 120 13.38 4.07 7.42
CA HIS A 120 12.29 4.83 8.06
C HIS A 120 12.64 5.39 9.43
N GLU A 121 13.93 5.40 9.83
CA GLU A 121 14.35 5.88 11.16
C GLU A 121 14.00 7.36 11.36
N GLN A 122 14.27 8.19 10.35
CA GLN A 122 14.02 9.63 10.40
C GLN A 122 12.52 9.95 10.50
N GLU A 123 11.69 9.23 9.77
CA GLU A 123 10.25 9.39 9.80
C GLU A 123 9.66 9.06 11.16
N PHE A 124 10.08 7.94 11.76
CA PHE A 124 9.62 7.54 13.09
C PHE A 124 10.15 8.50 14.18
N GLU A 125 11.40 8.95 14.06
CA GLU A 125 11.96 9.97 14.97
C GLU A 125 11.10 11.25 14.91
N ALA A 126 10.81 11.75 13.71
CA ALA A 126 10.00 12.95 13.51
C ALA A 126 8.58 12.78 14.07
N MET A 127 7.93 11.63 13.79
CA MET A 127 6.58 11.36 14.26
C MET A 127 6.50 11.18 15.77
N ASN A 128 7.50 10.56 16.39
CA ASN A 128 7.58 10.39 17.84
C ASN A 128 7.92 11.71 18.58
N ALA A 129 8.67 12.62 17.93
CA ALA A 129 9.01 13.92 18.48
C ALA A 129 7.83 14.92 18.46
N LEU A 130 6.77 14.62 17.69
CA LEU A 130 5.62 15.52 17.54
C LEU A 130 4.87 15.69 18.87
N ASP A 131 4.83 16.91 19.41
CA ASP A 131 4.03 17.22 20.61
C ASP A 131 2.55 17.39 20.27
N LEU A 132 1.84 16.25 20.18
CA LEU A 132 0.41 16.18 19.84
C LEU A 132 -0.46 17.05 20.76
N GLY A 133 -0.04 17.23 22.03
CA GLY A 133 -0.78 18.02 23.02
C GLY A 133 -0.75 19.52 22.73
N SER A 134 0.29 20.03 22.07
CA SER A 134 0.43 21.44 21.72
C SER A 134 -0.24 21.84 20.41
N LEU A 135 -0.64 20.86 19.56
CA LEU A 135 -1.17 21.12 18.24
C LEU A 135 -2.56 21.75 18.28
N LYS A 136 -2.73 22.89 17.62
CA LYS A 136 -4.02 23.54 17.40
C LYS A 136 -4.60 23.17 16.02
N ASN A 137 -3.73 22.96 15.05
CA ASN A 137 -4.08 22.64 13.66
C ASN A 137 -2.94 21.85 12.99
N ARG A 138 -3.16 21.36 11.76
CA ARG A 138 -2.16 20.59 10.99
C ARG A 138 -0.95 21.41 10.56
N SER A 139 -1.06 22.74 10.48
CA SER A 139 0.09 23.61 10.19
C SER A 139 1.09 23.64 11.34
N ASP A 140 0.63 23.52 12.59
CA ASP A 140 1.52 23.41 13.74
C ASP A 140 2.34 22.10 13.66
N ALA A 141 1.69 21.00 13.25
CA ALA A 141 2.37 19.73 13.00
C ALA A 141 3.41 19.82 11.87
N ASP A 142 3.07 20.50 10.77
CA ASP A 142 4.00 20.73 9.65
C ASP A 142 5.23 21.51 10.11
N GLY A 143 5.05 22.54 10.94
CA GLY A 143 6.15 23.31 11.50
C GLY A 143 7.09 22.47 12.36
N GLN A 144 6.57 21.58 13.23
CA GLN A 144 7.40 20.70 14.05
C GLN A 144 8.10 19.62 13.19
N LEU A 145 7.41 19.00 12.25
CA LEU A 145 8.00 17.99 11.36
C LEU A 145 9.07 18.58 10.42
N ALA A 146 9.01 19.87 10.09
CA ALA A 146 9.99 20.54 9.25
C ALA A 146 11.39 20.63 9.91
N GLU A 147 11.49 20.41 11.22
CA GLU A 147 12.78 20.30 11.92
C GLU A 147 13.53 19.00 11.58
N PHE A 148 12.81 17.98 11.09
CA PHE A 148 13.33 16.64 10.79
C PHE A 148 13.29 16.31 9.30
N ILE A 149 12.29 16.78 8.56
CA ILE A 149 11.97 16.35 7.20
C ILE A 149 11.83 17.58 6.30
N ASP A 150 12.71 17.74 5.32
CA ASP A 150 12.70 18.87 4.38
C ASP A 150 11.55 18.79 3.37
N ASP A 151 11.19 17.57 2.89
CA ASP A 151 10.15 17.37 1.89
C ASP A 151 8.76 17.70 2.43
N TRP A 152 8.21 18.81 1.96
CA TRP A 152 6.86 19.26 2.33
C TRP A 152 5.77 18.25 1.97
N ALA A 153 5.83 17.64 0.78
CA ALA A 153 4.82 16.70 0.33
C ALA A 153 4.81 15.45 1.21
N PHE A 154 5.98 14.99 1.61
CA PHE A 154 6.12 13.86 2.51
C PHE A 154 5.64 14.21 3.93
N ARG A 155 5.90 15.40 4.46
CA ARG A 155 5.31 15.85 5.72
C ARG A 155 3.78 15.87 5.68
N GLN A 156 3.17 16.36 4.57
CA GLN A 156 1.71 16.33 4.41
C GLN A 156 1.16 14.91 4.37
N PHE A 157 1.89 13.97 3.77
CA PHE A 157 1.56 12.55 3.82
C PHE A 157 1.53 12.03 5.27
N LEU A 158 2.55 12.28 6.08
CA LEU A 158 2.58 11.89 7.49
C LEU A 158 1.46 12.54 8.30
N ILE A 159 1.24 13.85 8.14
CA ILE A 159 0.19 14.64 8.80
C ILE A 159 -1.22 14.12 8.42
N SER A 160 -1.39 13.50 7.28
CA SER A 160 -2.67 12.90 6.88
C SER A 160 -3.15 11.82 7.85
N ASN A 161 -2.23 11.23 8.64
CA ASN A 161 -2.52 10.26 9.71
C ASN A 161 -2.94 10.90 11.04
N LEU A 162 -2.98 12.22 11.15
CA LEU A 162 -3.52 12.88 12.33
C LEU A 162 -5.04 12.98 12.27
N GLN A 163 -5.68 12.69 13.38
CA GLN A 163 -7.11 12.95 13.58
C GLN A 163 -7.35 13.67 14.91
N ARG A 164 -8.56 14.15 15.14
CA ARG A 164 -8.99 14.63 16.45
C ARG A 164 -9.77 13.52 17.14
N ASN A 165 -9.40 13.28 18.41
CA ASN A 165 -10.15 12.39 19.27
C ASN A 165 -11.42 13.08 19.81
N GLU A 166 -12.20 12.37 20.63
CA GLU A 166 -13.45 12.88 21.21
C GLU A 166 -13.26 14.13 22.08
N ALA A 167 -12.08 14.31 22.69
CA ALA A 167 -11.73 15.49 23.44
C ALA A 167 -11.25 16.67 22.58
N GLY A 168 -11.16 16.49 21.24
CA GLY A 168 -10.71 17.48 20.28
C GLY A 168 -9.18 17.61 20.18
N ALA A 169 -8.42 16.81 20.92
CA ALA A 169 -6.96 16.74 20.82
C ALA A 169 -6.52 15.94 19.59
N PHE A 170 -5.33 16.24 19.05
CA PHE A 170 -4.75 15.44 17.99
C PHE A 170 -4.21 14.11 18.50
N GLU A 171 -4.38 13.07 17.68
CA GLU A 171 -3.81 11.75 17.89
C GLU A 171 -3.46 11.12 16.54
N TRP A 172 -2.57 10.12 16.56
CA TRP A 172 -2.29 9.31 15.37
C TRP A 172 -3.42 8.31 15.12
N MET A 173 -3.93 8.26 13.90
CA MET A 173 -4.85 7.21 13.44
C MET A 173 -4.16 5.84 13.36
N ILE A 174 -2.86 5.85 13.10
CA ILE A 174 -2.03 4.66 12.99
C ILE A 174 -1.53 4.21 14.36
N ASN A 175 -1.27 2.92 14.50
CA ASN A 175 -0.63 2.35 15.68
C ASN A 175 0.90 2.50 15.57
N LEU A 176 1.39 3.75 15.69
CA LEU A 176 2.78 4.10 15.46
C LEU A 176 3.78 3.19 16.19
N PRO A 177 3.63 2.87 17.51
CA PRO A 177 4.58 2.01 18.21
C PRO A 177 4.66 0.60 17.66
N VAL A 178 3.52 0.02 17.23
CA VAL A 178 3.50 -1.33 16.65
C VAL A 178 4.12 -1.32 15.27
N ILE A 179 3.82 -0.32 14.45
CA ILE A 179 4.38 -0.21 13.10
C ILE A 179 5.91 -0.10 13.21
N GLU A 180 6.41 0.83 14.01
CA GLU A 180 7.85 1.06 14.22
C GLU A 180 8.58 -0.23 14.67
N THR A 181 8.01 -0.93 15.66
CA THR A 181 8.59 -2.18 16.17
C THR A 181 8.66 -3.28 15.10
N HIS A 182 7.76 -3.27 14.10
CA HIS A 182 7.70 -4.29 13.04
C HIS A 182 8.45 -3.92 11.76
N ILE A 183 9.06 -2.72 11.66
CA ILE A 183 9.85 -2.32 10.49
C ILE A 183 10.91 -3.37 10.09
N PRO A 184 11.69 -3.97 11.02
CA PRO A 184 12.66 -4.98 10.66
C PRO A 184 12.04 -6.21 9.96
N LEU A 185 10.80 -6.57 10.28
CA LEU A 185 10.07 -7.65 9.59
C LEU A 185 9.51 -7.19 8.24
N LEU A 186 8.93 -6.00 8.17
CA LEU A 186 8.37 -5.44 6.95
C LEU A 186 9.44 -5.14 5.89
N SER A 187 10.69 -4.95 6.33
CA SER A 187 11.83 -4.76 5.44
C SER A 187 12.32 -6.06 4.78
N LYS A 188 11.95 -7.23 5.30
CA LYS A 188 12.37 -8.51 4.76
C LYS A 188 11.68 -8.89 3.46
N ASN A 189 12.32 -9.78 2.70
CA ASN A 189 11.67 -10.46 1.59
C ASN A 189 10.39 -11.14 2.09
N VAL A 190 9.34 -11.05 1.30
CA VAL A 190 8.02 -11.57 1.63
C VAL A 190 7.78 -12.98 1.07
N LEU A 191 8.63 -13.42 0.14
CA LEU A 191 8.52 -14.70 -0.54
C LEU A 191 9.69 -15.64 -0.18
N GLU A 192 9.38 -16.92 -0.11
CA GLU A 192 10.33 -18.02 -0.01
C GLU A 192 10.67 -18.55 -1.42
N LEU A 193 11.74 -19.34 -1.54
CA LEU A 193 12.19 -19.86 -2.84
C LEU A 193 11.13 -20.72 -3.56
N GLU A 194 10.24 -21.35 -2.82
CA GLU A 194 9.19 -22.22 -3.36
C GLU A 194 7.93 -21.46 -3.77
N ASP A 195 7.82 -20.18 -3.36
CA ASP A 195 6.65 -19.36 -3.66
C ASP A 195 6.63 -18.98 -5.15
N SER A 196 5.52 -19.28 -5.85
CA SER A 196 5.30 -18.92 -7.25
C SER A 196 3.83 -18.60 -7.49
N PHE A 197 3.56 -17.70 -8.43
CA PHE A 197 2.22 -17.38 -8.90
C PHE A 197 2.19 -17.41 -10.43
N GLU A 198 1.45 -18.37 -11.00
CA GLU A 198 1.36 -18.62 -12.43
C GLU A 198 0.32 -17.74 -13.16
N GLY A 199 -0.39 -16.88 -12.43
CA GLY A 199 -1.35 -15.92 -13.00
C GLY A 199 -0.69 -14.68 -13.57
N PHE A 200 -1.50 -13.81 -14.15
CA PHE A 200 -1.03 -12.54 -14.71
C PHE A 200 -0.60 -11.57 -13.61
N ALA A 201 0.63 -11.11 -13.69
CA ALA A 201 1.22 -10.15 -12.76
C ALA A 201 1.81 -8.96 -13.52
N TYR A 202 1.48 -7.75 -13.09
CA TYR A 202 1.90 -6.51 -13.70
C TYR A 202 2.67 -5.67 -12.68
N PHE A 203 3.95 -5.45 -12.96
CA PHE A 203 4.83 -4.64 -12.11
C PHE A 203 5.06 -3.30 -12.78
N LEU A 204 4.73 -2.22 -12.08
CA LEU A 204 5.03 -0.85 -12.48
C LEU A 204 6.13 -0.29 -11.58
N VAL A 205 7.23 0.13 -12.18
CA VAL A 205 8.43 0.62 -11.51
C VAL A 205 8.64 2.09 -11.84
N GLY A 206 8.88 2.91 -10.82
CA GLY A 206 9.33 4.29 -11.01
C GLY A 206 10.82 4.35 -11.37
N GLY A 207 11.16 4.91 -12.54
CA GLY A 207 12.55 4.98 -13.00
C GLY A 207 13.44 5.89 -12.15
N ASN A 208 12.85 6.86 -11.44
CA ASN A 208 13.52 7.71 -10.46
C ASN A 208 13.40 7.19 -9.02
N SER A 209 12.79 6.01 -8.83
CA SER A 209 12.70 5.33 -7.54
C SER A 209 13.95 4.48 -7.28
N HIS A 210 14.25 4.25 -6.01
CA HIS A 210 15.32 3.34 -5.58
C HIS A 210 14.78 2.04 -4.98
N PHE A 211 13.45 1.82 -5.09
CA PHE A 211 12.80 0.65 -4.49
C PHE A 211 12.93 -0.60 -5.34
N VAL A 212 12.95 -0.46 -6.67
CA VAL A 212 13.11 -1.58 -7.60
C VAL A 212 14.18 -1.21 -8.61
N ASP A 213 15.16 -2.07 -8.82
CA ASP A 213 16.19 -1.92 -9.83
C ASP A 213 16.20 -3.09 -10.83
N SER A 214 17.04 -3.01 -11.85
CA SER A 214 17.10 -4.04 -12.90
C SER A 214 17.56 -5.41 -12.41
N ALA A 215 18.27 -5.49 -11.29
CA ALA A 215 18.69 -6.78 -10.70
C ALA A 215 17.48 -7.52 -10.12
N ASP A 216 16.51 -6.79 -9.57
CA ASP A 216 15.29 -7.37 -8.99
C ASP A 216 14.38 -8.03 -10.03
N HIS A 217 14.52 -7.70 -11.32
CA HIS A 217 13.68 -8.26 -12.38
C HIS A 217 13.85 -9.77 -12.53
N THR A 218 14.99 -10.31 -12.16
CA THR A 218 15.24 -11.78 -12.18
C THR A 218 14.40 -12.45 -11.10
N ASP A 219 14.41 -11.92 -9.89
CA ASP A 219 13.65 -12.47 -8.78
C ASP A 219 12.13 -12.30 -8.98
N ILE A 220 11.71 -11.16 -9.55
CA ILE A 220 10.32 -10.96 -9.96
C ILE A 220 9.88 -12.07 -10.92
N ARG A 221 10.63 -12.32 -12.02
CA ARG A 221 10.26 -13.35 -13.00
C ARG A 221 10.41 -14.78 -12.46
N PHE A 222 11.23 -14.98 -11.47
CA PHE A 222 11.36 -16.29 -10.80
C PHE A 222 10.08 -16.66 -10.04
N HIS A 223 9.53 -15.72 -9.28
CA HIS A 223 8.31 -15.94 -8.51
C HIS A 223 7.01 -15.72 -9.32
N PHE A 224 7.09 -14.91 -10.39
CA PHE A 224 5.96 -14.54 -11.25
C PHE A 224 6.34 -14.77 -12.73
N PRO A 225 6.30 -16.02 -13.24
CA PRO A 225 6.79 -16.35 -14.59
C PRO A 225 6.07 -15.60 -15.71
N GLN A 226 4.82 -15.17 -15.48
CA GLN A 226 4.03 -14.38 -16.43
C GLN A 226 4.10 -12.86 -16.14
N ALA A 227 5.09 -12.41 -15.36
CA ALA A 227 5.19 -11.00 -15.03
C ALA A 227 5.52 -10.12 -16.23
N SER A 228 4.74 -9.07 -16.42
CA SER A 228 5.08 -7.90 -17.23
C SER A 228 5.66 -6.83 -16.31
N ILE A 229 6.86 -6.33 -16.62
CA ILE A 229 7.53 -5.27 -15.85
C ILE A 229 7.62 -4.05 -16.75
N GLU A 230 7.01 -2.95 -16.32
CA GLU A 230 7.03 -1.67 -17.01
C GLU A 230 7.73 -0.62 -16.13
N ILE A 231 8.61 0.17 -16.74
CA ILE A 231 9.39 1.21 -16.05
C ILE A 231 8.93 2.56 -16.59
N TRP A 232 8.57 3.47 -15.70
CA TRP A 232 8.28 4.85 -16.06
C TRP A 232 9.45 5.74 -15.64
N ASP A 233 10.29 6.11 -16.60
CA ASP A 233 11.55 6.85 -16.39
C ASP A 233 11.33 8.23 -15.74
N ASP A 234 10.13 8.79 -15.89
CA ASP A 234 9.73 10.10 -15.37
C ASP A 234 8.98 10.01 -14.03
N SER A 235 8.89 8.84 -13.41
CA SER A 235 8.17 8.61 -12.15
C SER A 235 9.11 8.25 -11.01
N GLY A 236 8.76 8.71 -9.81
CA GLY A 236 9.35 8.26 -8.54
C GLY A 236 8.58 7.08 -7.94
N HIS A 237 8.59 7.01 -6.60
CA HIS A 237 7.95 5.92 -5.83
C HIS A 237 6.41 5.87 -5.93
N ASN A 238 5.78 6.95 -6.40
CA ASN A 238 4.32 7.09 -6.38
C ASN A 238 3.70 7.32 -7.77
N PRO A 239 3.90 6.43 -8.77
CA PRO A 239 3.41 6.64 -10.14
C PRO A 239 1.90 6.87 -10.21
N HIS A 240 1.12 6.22 -9.35
CA HIS A 240 -0.33 6.39 -9.24
C HIS A 240 -0.76 7.77 -8.75
N PHE A 241 0.15 8.52 -8.13
CA PHE A 241 -0.07 9.88 -7.66
C PHE A 241 0.51 10.91 -8.63
N GLU A 242 1.69 10.63 -9.17
CA GLU A 242 2.44 11.51 -10.06
C GLU A 242 1.84 11.57 -11.47
N HIS A 243 1.37 10.42 -12.01
CA HIS A 243 0.87 10.27 -13.38
C HIS A 243 -0.52 9.61 -13.43
N ARG A 244 -1.51 10.22 -12.79
CA ARG A 244 -2.83 9.63 -12.50
C ARG A 244 -3.56 9.11 -13.75
N GLU A 245 -3.62 9.90 -14.82
CA GLU A 245 -4.32 9.54 -16.05
C GLU A 245 -3.64 8.34 -16.72
N ARG A 246 -2.33 8.44 -16.94
CA ARG A 246 -1.51 7.34 -17.48
C ARG A 246 -1.61 6.08 -16.63
N PHE A 247 -1.66 6.23 -15.30
CA PHE A 247 -1.79 5.09 -14.40
C PHE A 247 -3.14 4.38 -14.59
N VAL A 248 -4.23 5.12 -14.67
CA VAL A 248 -5.57 4.55 -14.91
C VAL A 248 -5.63 3.86 -16.28
N GLU A 249 -5.14 4.49 -17.33
CA GLU A 249 -5.07 3.90 -18.67
C GLU A 249 -4.28 2.59 -18.67
N TRP A 250 -3.12 2.57 -18.00
CA TRP A 250 -2.29 1.38 -17.84
C TRP A 250 -3.02 0.25 -17.11
N VAL A 251 -3.71 0.54 -16.01
CA VAL A 251 -4.48 -0.46 -15.25
C VAL A 251 -5.59 -1.05 -16.09
N VAL A 252 -6.36 -0.22 -16.79
CA VAL A 252 -7.48 -0.66 -17.64
C VAL A 252 -6.98 -1.53 -18.80
N GLU A 253 -5.93 -1.08 -19.51
CA GLU A 253 -5.31 -1.85 -20.61
C GLU A 253 -4.90 -3.25 -20.14
N LYS A 254 -4.20 -3.36 -19.00
CA LYS A 254 -3.72 -4.65 -18.47
C LYS A 254 -4.83 -5.52 -17.89
N ALA A 255 -5.94 -4.94 -17.49
CA ALA A 255 -7.08 -5.69 -16.98
C ALA A 255 -7.97 -6.26 -18.10
N GLU A 256 -8.01 -5.63 -19.27
CA GLU A 256 -8.81 -6.07 -20.43
C GLU A 256 -8.08 -7.09 -21.34
N GLY A 257 -6.74 -7.13 -21.27
CA GLY A 257 -5.89 -8.06 -22.05
C GLY A 257 -5.67 -9.36 -21.32
#